data_6c911856f54b8127d074caedbfef20e4
#
_entry.id   6c911856f54b8127d074caedbfef20e4
#
_cell.length_a   1.000
_cell.length_b   1.000
_cell.length_c   1.000
_cell.angle_alpha   90.00
_cell.angle_beta   90.00
_cell.angle_gamma   90.00
#
_symmetry.space_group_name_H-M   'P 1'
#
loop_
_entity.id
_entity.type
_entity.pdbx_description
1 polymer ?
#
loop_
_entity_poly.entity_id
_entity_poly.type
_entity_poly.pdbx_seq_one_letter_code
_entity_poly.pdbx_strand_id
1 'polypeptide(L)'
;MQPLNGAGRERNDVAYLILSVDNCNTLAVMTHDDSTAENNERDLEDGIHTDLRSTMTYGSYLHLDRLLDAQHPVSDPVHHDELLFIIQHQTTELWFKLVIHELVDARRLIADDQLPLALKRIARVKHIQKTLTEQWSVLATLTPSEYVGFRDELGKSSGFQSWQYRAVEFLLGNKNAGMLQVFDGEPEARAQLEKYLNEPSVYDEFLRALARRGLPVPQRLLDRDVSVAHTFDEELLDTFRIIYENPEKYWQEYESCEELVDLEENFQFWRYRHMRTVLRIIGMKRGTGGSSGVGFLQKALDLTFFPELFDIRTGIENGPGTATGPGTARAKNSTGGHGSASGCPGL
;
A
#
# COMPACT_ATOMS: atom_id res chain seq x y z
N MET A 1 -43.96 -58.14 -0.97
CA MET A 1 -43.70 -56.95 -1.75
C MET A 1 -42.36 -56.39 -1.24
N GLN A 2 -41.35 -56.41 -2.09
CA GLN A 2 -39.96 -56.10 -1.78
C GLN A 2 -39.73 -54.62 -1.55
N PRO A 3 -38.74 -54.23 -0.73
CA PRO A 3 -38.28 -52.85 -0.64
C PRO A 3 -37.17 -52.54 -1.67
N LEU A 4 -37.24 -51.34 -2.22
CA LEU A 4 -36.28 -50.79 -3.18
C LEU A 4 -35.01 -50.30 -2.49
N ASN A 5 -33.91 -50.63 -3.12
CA ASN A 5 -32.51 -50.38 -2.74
C ASN A 5 -32.16 -48.87 -2.70
N GLY A 6 -31.27 -48.59 -1.75
CA GLY A 6 -30.63 -47.29 -1.57
C GLY A 6 -29.65 -46.94 -2.67
N ALA A 7 -29.65 -45.67 -3.02
CA ALA A 7 -28.65 -45.03 -3.84
C ALA A 7 -27.44 -44.62 -2.97
N GLY A 8 -26.27 -45.17 -3.29
CA GLY A 8 -25.00 -44.77 -2.69
C GLY A 8 -24.63 -43.32 -3.06
N ARG A 9 -24.29 -42.54 -2.04
CA ARG A 9 -23.61 -41.24 -2.22
C ARG A 9 -22.16 -41.51 -2.50
N GLU A 10 -21.72 -41.23 -3.72
CA GLU A 10 -20.32 -41.05 -4.04
C GLU A 10 -19.79 -39.85 -3.27
N ARG A 11 -18.76 -40.08 -2.44
CA ARG A 11 -18.00 -39.01 -1.79
C ARG A 11 -16.95 -38.52 -2.77
N ASN A 12 -16.98 -37.24 -3.09
CA ASN A 12 -15.91 -36.56 -3.82
C ASN A 12 -14.76 -36.30 -2.84
N ASP A 13 -13.68 -37.06 -3.00
CA ASP A 13 -12.40 -36.79 -2.34
C ASP A 13 -11.77 -35.54 -2.96
N VAL A 14 -11.76 -34.44 -2.22
CA VAL A 14 -11.06 -33.23 -2.59
C VAL A 14 -9.63 -33.30 -2.06
N ALA A 15 -8.70 -33.63 -2.93
CA ALA A 15 -7.26 -33.60 -2.62
C ALA A 15 -6.75 -32.15 -2.67
N TYR A 16 -6.21 -31.64 -1.57
CA TYR A 16 -5.47 -30.36 -1.55
C TYR A 16 -4.01 -30.60 -1.88
N LEU A 17 -3.54 -29.96 -2.95
CA LEU A 17 -2.14 -30.00 -3.37
C LEU A 17 -1.38 -28.87 -2.64
N ILE A 18 -0.48 -29.23 -1.72
CA ILE A 18 0.48 -28.29 -1.12
C ILE A 18 1.79 -28.41 -1.91
N LEU A 19 2.12 -27.37 -2.69
CA LEU A 19 3.42 -27.26 -3.34
C LEU A 19 4.47 -26.73 -2.36
N SER A 20 5.37 -27.60 -1.92
CA SER A 20 6.61 -27.19 -1.25
C SER A 20 7.68 -27.03 -2.33
N VAL A 21 8.29 -25.86 -2.39
CA VAL A 21 9.41 -25.56 -3.28
C VAL A 21 10.70 -25.87 -2.55
N ASP A 22 11.09 -27.16 -2.57
CA ASP A 22 12.49 -27.56 -2.41
C ASP A 22 12.68 -29.00 -2.90
N ASN A 23 13.46 -29.09 -3.96
CA ASN A 23 14.15 -30.26 -4.52
C ASN A 23 13.40 -31.60 -4.73
N CYS A 24 13.23 -31.89 -6.03
CA CYS A 24 13.25 -33.22 -6.67
C CYS A 24 12.37 -34.33 -6.09
N ASN A 25 11.30 -34.59 -6.86
CA ASN A 25 10.68 -35.92 -7.00
C ASN A 25 10.35 -36.70 -5.72
N THR A 26 9.33 -36.28 -5.00
CA THR A 26 8.42 -37.24 -4.34
C THR A 26 7.08 -36.54 -4.11
N LEU A 27 6.06 -36.89 -4.87
CA LEU A 27 4.67 -36.56 -4.55
C LEU A 27 4.28 -37.39 -3.33
N ALA A 28 4.36 -36.82 -2.14
CA ALA A 28 3.78 -37.43 -0.97
C ALA A 28 2.27 -37.14 -0.96
N VAL A 29 1.47 -38.10 -1.31
CA VAL A 29 0.04 -38.09 -1.04
C VAL A 29 -0.13 -38.23 0.47
N MET A 30 -0.47 -37.17 1.17
CA MET A 30 -0.91 -37.29 2.56
C MET A 30 -2.27 -37.97 2.56
N THR A 31 -2.28 -39.26 2.91
CA THR A 31 -3.52 -39.95 3.24
C THR A 31 -4.02 -39.42 4.57
N HIS A 32 -5.20 -38.82 4.58
CA HIS A 32 -5.90 -38.45 5.81
C HIS A 32 -6.11 -39.72 6.63
N ASP A 33 -5.58 -39.81 7.85
CA ASP A 33 -5.93 -40.84 8.81
C ASP A 33 -7.37 -40.57 9.26
N ASP A 34 -8.27 -41.46 8.87
CA ASP A 34 -9.71 -41.33 9.04
C ASP A 34 -10.17 -41.44 10.51
N SER A 35 -9.21 -41.68 11.44
CA SER A 35 -9.52 -41.94 12.85
C SER A 35 -9.85 -40.71 13.69
N THR A 36 -9.53 -39.49 13.20
CA THR A 36 -9.77 -38.23 13.93
C THR A 36 -11.05 -37.49 13.49
N ALA A 37 -11.68 -37.93 12.40
CA ALA A 37 -12.83 -37.26 11.82
C ALA A 37 -14.17 -37.51 12.58
N GLU A 38 -14.25 -38.56 13.40
CA GLU A 38 -15.50 -38.93 14.06
C GLU A 38 -15.90 -37.98 15.20
N ASN A 39 -14.94 -37.34 15.89
CA ASN A 39 -15.22 -36.50 17.07
C ASN A 39 -15.00 -34.99 16.84
N ASN A 40 -14.49 -34.56 15.68
CA ASN A 40 -14.07 -33.16 15.42
C ASN A 40 -13.11 -32.61 16.51
N GLU A 41 -12.32 -33.49 17.11
CA GLU A 41 -11.31 -33.18 18.11
C GLU A 41 -9.91 -33.38 17.52
N ARG A 42 -8.99 -32.50 17.86
CA ARG A 42 -7.58 -32.61 17.48
C ARG A 42 -6.75 -32.94 18.72
N ASP A 43 -6.15 -34.08 18.74
CA ASP A 43 -5.21 -34.46 19.79
C ASP A 43 -3.96 -33.57 19.78
N LEU A 44 -3.35 -33.39 20.95
CA LEU A 44 -2.04 -32.76 21.03
C LEU A 44 -0.97 -33.73 20.52
N GLU A 45 -0.17 -33.25 19.58
CA GLU A 45 0.97 -34.05 19.07
C GLU A 45 2.01 -34.26 20.16
N ASP A 46 2.70 -35.40 20.11
CA ASP A 46 3.81 -35.72 21.01
C ASP A 46 4.92 -34.65 20.87
N GLY A 47 5.39 -34.14 22.01
CA GLY A 47 6.45 -33.13 22.05
C GLY A 47 5.98 -31.68 22.10
N ILE A 48 4.66 -31.42 22.08
CA ILE A 48 4.14 -30.06 22.33
C ILE A 48 4.47 -29.64 23.77
N HIS A 49 5.15 -28.51 23.91
CA HIS A 49 5.48 -27.93 25.19
C HIS A 49 4.24 -27.33 25.86
N THR A 50 3.80 -27.91 26.97
CA THR A 50 2.66 -27.44 27.77
C THR A 50 3.06 -26.66 29.01
N ASP A 51 4.31 -26.81 29.48
CA ASP A 51 4.87 -26.02 30.60
C ASP A 51 5.69 -24.84 30.03
N LEU A 52 5.07 -23.65 30.05
CA LEU A 52 5.62 -22.41 29.51
C LEU A 52 6.02 -21.41 30.61
N ARG A 53 6.02 -21.80 31.90
CA ARG A 53 6.18 -20.90 33.05
C ARG A 53 7.51 -20.15 33.10
N SER A 54 8.58 -20.71 32.54
CA SER A 54 9.94 -20.13 32.59
C SER A 54 10.46 -19.68 31.23
N THR A 55 9.61 -19.65 30.19
CA THR A 55 10.01 -19.32 28.82
C THR A 55 9.20 -18.18 28.26
N MET A 56 9.70 -17.55 27.18
CA MET A 56 8.95 -16.58 26.40
C MET A 56 7.75 -17.28 25.74
N THR A 57 6.55 -16.77 26.00
CA THR A 57 5.31 -17.27 25.40
C THR A 57 4.90 -16.41 24.20
N TYR A 58 4.02 -16.93 23.36
CA TYR A 58 3.42 -16.17 22.26
C TYR A 58 2.78 -14.85 22.74
N GLY A 59 2.00 -14.92 23.82
CA GLY A 59 1.35 -13.74 24.39
C GLY A 59 2.33 -12.70 24.93
N SER A 60 3.39 -13.16 25.65
CA SER A 60 4.39 -12.26 26.22
C SER A 60 5.30 -11.64 25.13
N TYR A 61 5.65 -12.38 24.09
CA TYR A 61 6.43 -11.85 22.97
C TYR A 61 5.68 -10.76 22.20
N LEU A 62 4.40 -10.97 21.95
CA LEU A 62 3.56 -10.03 21.21
C LEU A 62 2.93 -8.94 22.08
N HIS A 63 3.14 -8.98 23.40
CA HIS A 63 2.49 -8.09 24.36
C HIS A 63 0.97 -8.04 24.20
N LEU A 64 0.35 -9.24 24.03
CA LEU A 64 -1.09 -9.35 23.77
C LEU A 64 -1.94 -8.81 24.91
N ASP A 65 -1.45 -8.87 26.14
CA ASP A 65 -2.05 -8.25 27.33
C ASP A 65 -2.32 -6.76 27.15
N ARG A 66 -1.39 -6.04 26.50
CA ARG A 66 -1.53 -4.60 26.21
C ARG A 66 -2.28 -4.34 24.91
N LEU A 67 -1.97 -5.13 23.88
CA LEU A 67 -2.55 -4.93 22.56
C LEU A 67 -4.07 -5.18 22.56
N LEU A 68 -4.51 -6.25 23.22
CA LEU A 68 -5.94 -6.62 23.30
C LEU A 68 -6.72 -5.88 24.39
N ASP A 69 -6.04 -5.10 25.22
CA ASP A 69 -6.65 -4.20 26.22
C ASP A 69 -6.71 -2.75 25.72
N ALA A 70 -6.30 -2.46 24.50
CA ALA A 70 -6.26 -1.10 23.96
C ALA A 70 -7.56 -0.66 23.25
N GLN A 71 -8.61 -1.46 23.30
CA GLN A 71 -9.90 -1.19 22.65
C GLN A 71 -10.91 -0.70 23.68
N HIS A 72 -11.05 0.63 23.82
CA HIS A 72 -11.94 1.27 24.78
C HIS A 72 -13.05 2.06 24.07
N PRO A 73 -14.24 1.47 23.84
CA PRO A 73 -15.40 2.22 23.36
C PRO A 73 -15.73 3.40 24.29
N VAL A 74 -16.13 4.53 23.71
CA VAL A 74 -16.46 5.77 24.45
C VAL A 74 -17.95 6.09 24.44
N SER A 75 -18.75 5.38 23.62
CA SER A 75 -20.21 5.55 23.58
C SER A 75 -20.89 5.02 24.85
N ASP A 76 -21.93 5.73 25.33
CA ASP A 76 -22.74 5.33 26.46
C ASP A 76 -24.25 5.44 26.12
N PRO A 77 -24.99 4.32 26.06
CA PRO A 77 -24.52 2.93 26.25
C PRO A 77 -23.55 2.49 25.15
N VAL A 78 -22.64 1.56 25.46
CA VAL A 78 -21.64 1.06 24.53
C VAL A 78 -22.31 0.53 23.26
N HIS A 79 -21.93 1.09 22.10
CA HIS A 79 -22.43 0.68 20.81
C HIS A 79 -21.63 -0.51 20.26
N HIS A 80 -22.31 -1.57 19.83
CA HIS A 80 -21.66 -2.81 19.39
C HIS A 80 -20.60 -2.58 18.31
N ASP A 81 -20.89 -1.74 17.31
CA ASP A 81 -20.05 -1.56 16.12
C ASP A 81 -18.89 -0.55 16.34
N GLU A 82 -18.86 0.11 17.47
CA GLU A 82 -17.71 0.97 17.83
C GLU A 82 -16.43 0.16 17.96
N LEU A 83 -16.48 -1.08 18.45
CA LEU A 83 -15.33 -1.98 18.51
C LEU A 83 -14.76 -2.28 17.12
N LEU A 84 -15.63 -2.52 16.13
CA LEU A 84 -15.21 -2.67 14.73
C LEU A 84 -14.44 -1.45 14.25
N PHE A 85 -14.97 -0.24 14.53
CA PHE A 85 -14.35 1.01 14.13
C PHE A 85 -12.97 1.20 14.77
N ILE A 86 -12.82 0.90 16.06
CA ILE A 86 -11.55 0.98 16.80
C ILE A 86 -10.53 0.02 16.20
N ILE A 87 -10.87 -1.28 16.10
CA ILE A 87 -9.94 -2.31 15.61
C ILE A 87 -9.49 -2.02 14.16
N GLN A 88 -10.41 -1.59 13.29
CA GLN A 88 -10.09 -1.22 11.92
C GLN A 88 -9.00 -0.14 11.86
N HIS A 89 -9.09 0.90 12.68
CA HIS A 89 -8.10 1.98 12.71
C HIS A 89 -6.81 1.54 13.38
N GLN A 90 -6.87 0.79 14.48
CA GLN A 90 -5.68 0.26 15.14
C GLN A 90 -4.87 -0.66 14.23
N THR A 91 -5.52 -1.56 13.50
CA THR A 91 -4.83 -2.43 12.54
C THR A 91 -4.22 -1.63 11.39
N THR A 92 -4.88 -0.59 10.92
CA THR A 92 -4.33 0.34 9.91
C THR A 92 -3.06 1.01 10.43
N GLU A 93 -3.06 1.53 11.66
CA GLU A 93 -1.90 2.18 12.26
C GLU A 93 -0.73 1.20 12.49
N LEU A 94 -1.00 -0.05 12.87
CA LEU A 94 0.03 -1.10 12.99
C LEU A 94 0.67 -1.42 11.64
N TRP A 95 -0.11 -1.48 10.56
CA TRP A 95 0.42 -1.66 9.22
C TRP A 95 1.22 -0.44 8.75
N PHE A 96 0.78 0.79 9.02
CA PHE A 96 1.56 1.99 8.69
C PHE A 96 2.90 2.01 9.44
N LYS A 97 2.94 1.57 10.69
CA LYS A 97 4.20 1.43 11.42
C LYS A 97 5.19 0.54 10.69
N LEU A 98 4.74 -0.60 10.15
CA LEU A 98 5.59 -1.49 9.37
C LEU A 98 5.95 -0.88 8.01
N VAL A 99 5.01 -0.21 7.32
CA VAL A 99 5.29 0.51 6.07
C VAL A 99 6.40 1.55 6.27
N ILE A 100 6.32 2.37 7.31
CA ILE A 100 7.35 3.37 7.64
C ILE A 100 8.70 2.69 7.87
N HIS A 101 8.73 1.61 8.64
CA HIS A 101 9.95 0.83 8.90
C HIS A 101 10.60 0.33 7.60
N GLU A 102 9.82 -0.24 6.69
CA GLU A 102 10.32 -0.76 5.41
C GLU A 102 10.74 0.37 4.45
N LEU A 103 9.99 1.48 4.38
CA LEU A 103 10.35 2.63 3.52
C LEU A 103 11.62 3.33 4.00
N VAL A 104 11.83 3.48 5.30
CA VAL A 104 13.06 4.05 5.86
C VAL A 104 14.26 3.19 5.50
N ASP A 105 14.15 1.86 5.61
CA ASP A 105 15.23 0.95 5.23
C ASP A 105 15.42 0.91 3.70
N ALA A 106 14.34 0.91 2.90
CA ALA A 106 14.42 0.99 1.44
C ALA A 106 15.18 2.25 0.99
N ARG A 107 14.82 3.41 1.54
CA ARG A 107 15.49 4.69 1.25
C ARG A 107 16.99 4.62 1.55
N ARG A 108 17.38 4.08 2.72
CA ARG A 108 18.79 3.89 3.09
C ARG A 108 19.50 2.94 2.12
N LEU A 109 18.88 1.82 1.77
CA LEU A 109 19.45 0.85 0.83
C LEU A 109 19.64 1.44 -0.57
N ILE A 110 18.72 2.31 -1.04
CA ILE A 110 18.87 3.04 -2.30
C ILE A 110 20.04 4.01 -2.21
N ALA A 111 20.20 4.74 -1.10
CA ALA A 111 21.33 5.65 -0.87
C ALA A 111 22.67 4.92 -0.88
N ASP A 112 22.70 3.70 -0.35
CA ASP A 112 23.86 2.78 -0.31
C ASP A 112 24.04 1.97 -1.60
N ASP A 113 23.29 2.27 -2.67
CA ASP A 113 23.30 1.59 -3.98
C ASP A 113 22.97 0.09 -3.94
N GLN A 114 22.19 -0.32 -2.94
CA GLN A 114 21.74 -1.71 -2.74
C GLN A 114 20.29 -1.91 -3.26
N LEU A 115 20.05 -1.57 -4.53
CA LEU A 115 18.71 -1.58 -5.13
C LEU A 115 17.96 -2.92 -4.96
N PRO A 116 18.57 -4.12 -5.19
CA PRO A 116 17.84 -5.38 -5.04
C PRO A 116 17.27 -5.59 -3.64
N LEU A 117 17.97 -5.16 -2.59
CA LEU A 117 17.48 -5.24 -1.22
C LEU A 117 16.40 -4.19 -0.96
N ALA A 118 16.53 -2.98 -1.53
CA ALA A 118 15.50 -1.95 -1.45
C ALA A 118 14.18 -2.42 -2.11
N LEU A 119 14.26 -3.02 -3.30
CA LEU A 119 13.09 -3.56 -3.99
C LEU A 119 12.38 -4.65 -3.17
N LYS A 120 13.13 -5.48 -2.45
CA LYS A 120 12.52 -6.45 -1.52
C LYS A 120 11.71 -5.76 -0.39
N ARG A 121 12.16 -4.58 0.11
CA ARG A 121 11.39 -3.78 1.08
C ARG A 121 10.14 -3.18 0.44
N ILE A 122 10.28 -2.61 -0.74
CA ILE A 122 9.18 -2.03 -1.52
C ILE A 122 8.13 -3.10 -1.84
N ALA A 123 8.53 -4.29 -2.28
CA ALA A 123 7.63 -5.41 -2.53
C ALA A 123 6.80 -5.77 -1.28
N ARG A 124 7.42 -5.76 -0.09
CA ARG A 124 6.68 -5.96 1.17
C ARG A 124 5.68 -4.85 1.42
N VAL A 125 6.05 -3.59 1.21
CA VAL A 125 5.13 -2.45 1.33
C VAL A 125 3.92 -2.62 0.40
N LYS A 126 4.12 -3.04 -0.85
CA LYS A 126 3.03 -3.32 -1.80
C LYS A 126 2.05 -4.39 -1.28
N HIS A 127 2.55 -5.46 -0.67
CA HIS A 127 1.69 -6.48 -0.05
C HIS A 127 0.91 -5.93 1.16
N ILE A 128 1.54 -5.08 2.00
CA ILE A 128 0.84 -4.43 3.10
C ILE A 128 -0.26 -3.50 2.57
N GLN A 129 0.00 -2.74 1.50
CA GLN A 129 -0.99 -1.86 0.87
C GLN A 129 -2.21 -2.63 0.35
N LYS A 130 -2.02 -3.83 -0.21
CA LYS A 130 -3.14 -4.71 -0.60
C LYS A 130 -3.97 -5.11 0.61
N THR A 131 -3.34 -5.53 1.71
CA THR A 131 -4.03 -5.85 2.97
C THR A 131 -4.80 -4.62 3.51
N LEU A 132 -4.16 -3.45 3.51
CA LEU A 132 -4.80 -2.18 3.89
C LEU A 132 -6.01 -1.83 3.01
N THR A 133 -5.98 -2.17 1.73
CA THR A 133 -7.09 -1.95 0.80
C THR A 133 -8.23 -2.93 1.05
N GLU A 134 -7.92 -4.19 1.30
CA GLU A 134 -8.93 -5.23 1.54
C GLU A 134 -9.65 -5.06 2.87
N GLN A 135 -8.98 -4.64 3.93
CA GLN A 135 -9.60 -4.45 5.24
C GLN A 135 -10.72 -3.38 5.23
N TRP A 136 -10.75 -2.46 4.24
CA TRP A 136 -11.89 -1.56 4.04
C TRP A 136 -13.21 -2.31 3.78
N SER A 137 -13.16 -3.55 3.28
CA SER A 137 -14.37 -4.38 3.09
C SER A 137 -15.02 -4.71 4.43
N VAL A 138 -14.23 -4.89 5.48
CA VAL A 138 -14.74 -5.15 6.85
C VAL A 138 -15.41 -3.89 7.39
N LEU A 139 -14.75 -2.71 7.31
CA LEU A 139 -15.38 -1.46 7.75
C LEU A 139 -16.62 -1.10 6.91
N ALA A 140 -16.65 -1.46 5.63
CA ALA A 140 -17.81 -1.21 4.76
C ALA A 140 -19.06 -1.99 5.15
N THR A 141 -18.98 -2.93 6.08
CA THR A 141 -20.16 -3.58 6.69
C THR A 141 -20.89 -2.66 7.67
N LEU A 142 -20.20 -1.65 8.23
CA LEU A 142 -20.80 -0.63 9.07
C LEU A 142 -21.79 0.20 8.27
N THR A 143 -23.04 0.23 8.72
CA THR A 143 -24.11 1.00 8.07
C THR A 143 -24.15 2.46 8.54
N PRO A 144 -24.76 3.38 7.78
CA PRO A 144 -24.91 4.76 8.21
C PRO A 144 -25.62 4.93 9.56
N SER A 145 -26.62 4.09 9.84
CA SER A 145 -27.40 4.15 11.10
C SER A 145 -26.55 3.70 12.30
N GLU A 146 -25.78 2.65 12.14
CA GLU A 146 -24.86 2.15 13.17
C GLU A 146 -23.76 3.17 13.48
N TYR A 147 -23.16 3.75 12.44
CA TYR A 147 -22.13 4.78 12.63
C TYR A 147 -22.65 6.04 13.33
N VAL A 148 -23.85 6.50 13.00
CA VAL A 148 -24.48 7.66 13.68
C VAL A 148 -24.68 7.40 15.17
N GLY A 149 -24.91 6.11 15.56
CA GLY A 149 -25.11 5.73 16.95
C GLY A 149 -23.96 6.10 17.91
N PHE A 150 -22.73 6.18 17.41
CA PHE A 150 -21.55 6.55 18.25
C PHE A 150 -20.72 7.72 17.68
N ARG A 151 -21.06 8.24 16.49
CA ARG A 151 -20.27 9.27 15.80
C ARG A 151 -20.03 10.53 16.65
N ASP A 152 -21.04 10.97 17.37
CA ASP A 152 -20.97 12.24 18.12
C ASP A 152 -20.01 12.12 19.33
N GLU A 153 -19.85 10.91 19.88
CA GLU A 153 -18.92 10.60 20.96
C GLU A 153 -17.44 10.65 20.50
N LEU A 154 -17.18 10.52 19.20
CA LEU A 154 -15.81 10.64 18.66
C LEU A 154 -15.27 12.07 18.73
N GLY A 155 -16.11 13.06 18.97
CA GLY A 155 -15.73 14.46 19.10
C GLY A 155 -15.02 14.98 17.85
N LYS A 156 -13.76 15.42 18.00
CA LYS A 156 -12.91 15.92 16.91
C LYS A 156 -11.92 14.87 16.39
N SER A 157 -11.98 13.63 16.89
CA SER A 157 -11.10 12.54 16.46
C SER A 157 -11.33 12.23 14.98
N SER A 158 -10.25 12.12 14.21
CA SER A 158 -10.31 11.93 12.76
C SER A 158 -9.05 11.27 12.23
N GLY A 159 -9.17 10.37 11.26
CA GLY A 159 -8.04 9.79 10.54
C GLY A 159 -7.11 10.84 9.88
N PHE A 160 -7.57 12.08 9.70
CA PHE A 160 -6.73 13.21 9.29
C PHE A 160 -5.57 13.46 10.26
N GLN A 161 -5.71 13.08 11.52
CA GLN A 161 -4.72 13.22 12.58
C GLN A 161 -3.73 12.03 12.66
N SER A 162 -3.77 11.07 11.73
CA SER A 162 -2.77 10.02 11.67
C SER A 162 -1.41 10.58 11.25
N TRP A 163 -0.47 10.67 12.19
CA TRP A 163 0.89 11.08 11.89
C TRP A 163 1.64 10.03 11.05
N GLN A 164 1.31 8.75 11.21
CA GLN A 164 1.93 7.67 10.45
C GLN A 164 1.54 7.72 8.97
N TYR A 165 0.27 7.99 8.67
CA TYR A 165 -0.16 8.24 7.28
C TYR A 165 0.63 9.40 6.66
N ARG A 166 0.80 10.50 7.41
CA ARG A 166 1.55 11.67 6.98
C ARG A 166 3.04 11.36 6.78
N ALA A 167 3.62 10.54 7.67
CA ALA A 167 5.00 10.06 7.53
C ALA A 167 5.20 9.24 6.25
N VAL A 168 4.26 8.37 5.89
CA VAL A 168 4.29 7.62 4.62
C VAL A 168 4.27 8.58 3.43
N GLU A 169 3.40 9.60 3.42
CA GLU A 169 3.39 10.60 2.34
C GLU A 169 4.72 11.35 2.22
N PHE A 170 5.34 11.75 3.34
CA PHE A 170 6.63 12.45 3.33
C PHE A 170 7.77 11.54 2.84
N LEU A 171 7.79 10.28 3.27
CA LEU A 171 8.78 9.30 2.81
C LEU A 171 8.67 9.02 1.31
N LEU A 172 7.49 9.12 0.73
CA LEU A 172 7.25 8.92 -0.71
C LEU A 172 7.41 10.21 -1.54
N GLY A 173 7.49 11.39 -0.91
CA GLY A 173 7.77 12.65 -1.60
C GLY A 173 6.67 13.72 -1.55
N ASN A 174 5.47 13.41 -1.04
CA ASN A 174 4.41 14.41 -0.84
C ASN A 174 4.67 15.25 0.41
N LYS A 175 5.66 16.11 0.34
CA LYS A 175 6.13 17.00 1.42
C LYS A 175 5.18 18.20 1.58
N ASN A 176 4.50 18.29 2.71
CA ASN A 176 3.62 19.42 3.03
C ASN A 176 3.85 19.89 4.48
N ALA A 177 4.72 20.87 4.65
CA ALA A 177 5.05 21.44 5.96
C ALA A 177 3.82 21.99 6.71
N GLY A 178 2.78 22.45 5.99
CA GLY A 178 1.54 22.94 6.60
C GLY A 178 0.80 21.88 7.42
N MET A 179 1.04 20.58 7.12
CA MET A 179 0.44 19.49 7.88
C MET A 179 1.02 19.31 9.29
N LEU A 180 2.20 19.87 9.57
CA LEU A 180 2.80 19.80 10.91
C LEU A 180 1.95 20.50 11.97
N GLN A 181 1.17 21.52 11.61
CA GLN A 181 0.30 22.27 12.52
C GLN A 181 -0.77 21.37 13.20
N VAL A 182 -1.15 20.28 12.53
CA VAL A 182 -2.12 19.31 13.10
C VAL A 182 -1.57 18.65 14.36
N PHE A 183 -0.24 18.59 14.50
CA PHE A 183 0.48 17.88 15.55
C PHE A 183 1.13 18.80 16.59
N ASP A 184 0.71 20.09 16.66
CA ASP A 184 1.26 21.04 17.65
C ASP A 184 1.03 20.58 19.11
N GLY A 185 -0.02 19.80 19.33
CA GLY A 185 -0.33 19.18 20.63
C GLY A 185 0.36 17.83 20.88
N GLU A 186 1.11 17.29 19.90
CA GLU A 186 1.73 15.97 19.93
C GLU A 186 3.24 16.07 19.59
N PRO A 187 4.09 16.54 20.51
CA PRO A 187 5.48 16.92 20.21
C PRO A 187 6.34 15.77 19.67
N GLU A 188 6.10 14.54 20.11
CA GLU A 188 6.83 13.37 19.62
C GLU A 188 6.47 13.03 18.16
N ALA A 189 5.18 13.02 17.83
CA ALA A 189 4.69 12.81 16.47
C ALA A 189 5.18 13.92 15.54
N ARG A 190 5.09 15.19 15.99
CA ARG A 190 5.59 16.35 15.27
C ARG A 190 7.09 16.25 14.97
N ALA A 191 7.91 15.91 15.95
CA ALA A 191 9.36 15.76 15.79
C ALA A 191 9.72 14.67 14.76
N GLN A 192 8.99 13.53 14.79
CA GLN A 192 9.18 12.48 13.79
C GLN A 192 8.79 12.96 12.38
N LEU A 193 7.71 13.69 12.23
CA LEU A 193 7.29 14.25 10.94
C LEU A 193 8.27 15.32 10.45
N GLU A 194 8.77 16.21 11.31
CA GLU A 194 9.80 17.19 10.95
C GLU A 194 11.07 16.51 10.44
N LYS A 195 11.47 15.40 11.05
CA LYS A 195 12.59 14.58 10.55
C LYS A 195 12.32 14.10 9.12
N TYR A 196 11.18 13.43 8.86
CA TYR A 196 10.86 12.91 7.53
C TYR A 196 10.62 14.03 6.50
N LEU A 197 10.15 15.20 6.92
CA LEU A 197 10.00 16.37 6.07
C LEU A 197 11.36 16.83 5.53
N ASN A 198 12.37 16.90 6.40
CA ASN A 198 13.69 17.47 6.08
C ASN A 198 14.70 16.44 5.55
N GLU A 199 14.36 15.16 5.53
CA GLU A 199 15.18 14.11 4.92
C GLU A 199 14.73 13.83 3.47
N PRO A 200 15.63 13.34 2.58
CA PRO A 200 15.24 12.92 1.24
C PRO A 200 14.10 11.88 1.25
N SER A 201 13.24 11.93 0.25
CA SER A 201 12.25 10.88 0.01
C SER A 201 12.88 9.65 -0.65
N VAL A 202 12.10 8.56 -0.77
CA VAL A 202 12.48 7.37 -1.56
C VAL A 202 12.76 7.77 -3.01
N TYR A 203 11.97 8.69 -3.58
CA TYR A 203 12.17 9.16 -4.95
C TYR A 203 13.43 10.01 -5.10
N ASP A 204 13.72 10.91 -4.16
CA ASP A 204 14.97 11.69 -4.17
C ASP A 204 16.20 10.77 -4.17
N GLU A 205 16.22 9.76 -3.32
CA GLU A 205 17.35 8.82 -3.28
C GLU A 205 17.41 7.96 -4.54
N PHE A 206 16.27 7.59 -5.13
CA PHE A 206 16.23 6.88 -6.40
C PHE A 206 16.82 7.71 -7.54
N LEU A 207 16.46 9.00 -7.67
CA LEU A 207 17.06 9.89 -8.67
C LEU A 207 18.57 10.04 -8.46
N ARG A 208 19.02 10.16 -7.21
CA ARG A 208 20.46 10.19 -6.88
C ARG A 208 21.16 8.88 -7.26
N ALA A 209 20.50 7.74 -7.06
CA ALA A 209 21.03 6.44 -7.47
C ALA A 209 21.16 6.34 -8.99
N LEU A 210 20.18 6.82 -9.75
CA LEU A 210 20.25 6.88 -11.21
C LEU A 210 21.44 7.73 -11.68
N ALA A 211 21.65 8.90 -11.06
CA ALA A 211 22.79 9.77 -11.37
C ALA A 211 24.14 9.10 -11.05
N ARG A 212 24.28 8.43 -9.89
CA ARG A 212 25.49 7.66 -9.55
C ARG A 212 25.80 6.55 -10.55
N ARG A 213 24.78 6.03 -11.22
CA ARG A 213 24.90 4.99 -12.26
C ARG A 213 25.13 5.57 -13.67
N GLY A 214 25.32 6.90 -13.76
CA GLY A 214 25.67 7.58 -15.01
C GLY A 214 24.48 7.92 -15.91
N LEU A 215 23.26 7.85 -15.39
CA LEU A 215 22.07 8.33 -16.10
C LEU A 215 21.97 9.87 -15.98
N PRO A 216 21.47 10.57 -17.01
CA PRO A 216 21.50 12.03 -17.09
C PRO A 216 20.36 12.68 -16.27
N VAL A 217 20.40 12.52 -14.94
CA VAL A 217 19.45 13.19 -14.04
C VAL A 217 19.80 14.67 -13.96
N PRO A 218 18.86 15.61 -14.18
CA PRO A 218 19.11 17.04 -14.06
C PRO A 218 19.68 17.42 -12.69
N GLN A 219 20.81 18.16 -12.67
CA GLN A 219 21.54 18.51 -11.43
C GLN A 219 20.64 19.27 -10.43
N ARG A 220 19.75 20.13 -10.92
CA ARG A 220 18.79 20.88 -10.08
C ARG A 220 17.87 19.97 -9.24
N LEU A 221 17.56 18.76 -9.72
CA LEU A 221 16.75 17.78 -8.98
C LEU A 221 17.55 17.07 -7.90
N LEU A 222 18.87 16.93 -8.10
CA LEU A 222 19.78 16.35 -7.11
C LEU A 222 20.06 17.32 -5.95
N ASP A 223 20.06 18.64 -6.24
CA ASP A 223 20.39 19.73 -5.31
C ASP A 223 19.14 20.44 -4.75
N ARG A 224 17.92 19.95 -5.09
CA ARG A 224 16.67 20.58 -4.66
C ARG A 224 16.49 20.59 -3.14
N ASP A 225 15.67 21.50 -2.65
CA ASP A 225 15.16 21.46 -1.29
C ASP A 225 14.24 20.24 -1.12
N VAL A 226 14.69 19.24 -0.38
CA VAL A 226 13.96 17.98 -0.15
C VAL A 226 12.77 18.14 0.81
N SER A 227 12.65 19.26 1.50
CA SER A 227 11.51 19.57 2.37
C SER A 227 10.26 20.01 1.59
N VAL A 228 10.42 20.28 0.29
CA VAL A 228 9.33 20.65 -0.63
C VAL A 228 8.95 19.44 -1.48
N ALA A 229 7.67 19.28 -1.76
CA ALA A 229 7.20 18.19 -2.62
C ALA A 229 7.88 18.23 -4.00
N HIS A 230 8.18 17.03 -4.54
CA HIS A 230 8.63 16.92 -5.93
C HIS A 230 7.49 17.35 -6.86
N THR A 231 7.83 18.04 -7.93
CA THR A 231 6.91 18.41 -9.00
C THR A 231 7.41 17.84 -10.30
N PHE A 232 6.50 17.52 -11.22
CA PHE A 232 6.81 17.02 -12.55
C PHE A 232 7.91 17.83 -13.24
N ASP A 233 8.88 17.14 -13.82
CA ASP A 233 10.02 17.72 -14.53
C ASP A 233 10.18 17.08 -15.92
N GLU A 234 10.00 17.89 -16.98
CA GLU A 234 10.02 17.41 -18.37
C GLU A 234 11.40 16.85 -18.78
N GLU A 235 12.51 17.45 -18.30
CA GLU A 235 13.85 16.96 -18.64
C GLU A 235 14.16 15.59 -18.01
N LEU A 236 13.52 15.25 -16.91
CA LEU A 236 13.67 13.94 -16.27
C LEU A 236 13.04 12.82 -17.12
N LEU A 237 12.08 13.13 -17.99
CA LEU A 237 11.52 12.15 -18.93
C LEU A 237 12.60 11.55 -19.87
N ASP A 238 13.61 12.34 -20.25
CA ASP A 238 14.71 11.83 -21.10
C ASP A 238 15.53 10.77 -20.37
N THR A 239 15.71 10.92 -19.06
CA THR A 239 16.36 9.91 -18.22
C THR A 239 15.57 8.59 -18.22
N PHE A 240 14.27 8.69 -17.98
CA PHE A 240 13.41 7.50 -17.96
C PHE A 240 13.24 6.89 -19.37
N ARG A 241 13.19 7.70 -20.43
CA ARG A 241 13.17 7.18 -21.81
C ARG A 241 14.37 6.29 -22.10
N ILE A 242 15.57 6.70 -21.67
CA ILE A 242 16.78 5.87 -21.82
C ILE A 242 16.61 4.50 -21.15
N ILE A 243 16.00 4.45 -19.97
CA ILE A 243 15.76 3.21 -19.23
C ILE A 243 14.72 2.34 -19.96
N TYR A 244 13.56 2.92 -20.28
CA TYR A 244 12.41 2.20 -20.84
C TYR A 244 12.64 1.72 -22.27
N GLU A 245 13.44 2.42 -23.07
CA GLU A 245 13.80 2.00 -24.44
C GLU A 245 14.97 1.01 -24.47
N ASN A 246 15.71 0.84 -23.37
CA ASN A 246 16.85 -0.07 -23.28
C ASN A 246 16.79 -0.97 -22.03
N PRO A 247 15.70 -1.72 -21.80
CA PRO A 247 15.52 -2.49 -20.58
C PRO A 247 16.58 -3.58 -20.39
N GLU A 248 17.12 -4.17 -21.49
CA GLU A 248 18.17 -5.17 -21.40
C GLU A 248 19.46 -4.62 -20.79
N LYS A 249 19.78 -3.35 -21.07
CA LYS A 249 20.97 -2.67 -20.53
C LYS A 249 20.75 -2.15 -19.12
N TYR A 250 19.55 -1.67 -18.81
CA TYR A 250 19.20 -1.00 -17.57
C TYR A 250 18.12 -1.77 -16.79
N TRP A 251 18.22 -3.11 -16.78
CA TRP A 251 17.18 -3.97 -16.22
C TRP A 251 16.87 -3.62 -14.74
N GLN A 252 17.89 -3.35 -13.94
CA GLN A 252 17.71 -3.05 -12.52
C GLN A 252 17.01 -1.70 -12.30
N GLU A 253 17.34 -0.70 -13.11
CA GLU A 253 16.72 0.61 -13.09
C GLU A 253 15.28 0.52 -13.60
N TYR A 254 15.04 -0.24 -14.67
CA TYR A 254 13.72 -0.52 -15.22
C TYR A 254 12.81 -1.22 -14.19
N GLU A 255 13.29 -2.30 -13.59
CA GLU A 255 12.57 -3.01 -12.52
C GLU A 255 12.27 -2.07 -11.34
N SER A 256 13.21 -1.21 -10.96
CA SER A 256 13.01 -0.22 -9.90
C SER A 256 11.92 0.80 -10.23
N CYS A 257 11.87 1.27 -11.48
CA CYS A 257 10.80 2.16 -11.95
C CYS A 257 9.43 1.49 -11.85
N GLU A 258 9.29 0.25 -12.32
CA GLU A 258 8.04 -0.50 -12.27
C GLU A 258 7.61 -0.81 -10.82
N GLU A 259 8.55 -1.12 -9.93
CA GLU A 259 8.27 -1.31 -8.51
C GLU A 259 7.75 -0.03 -7.83
N LEU A 260 8.25 1.14 -8.21
CA LEU A 260 7.75 2.44 -7.74
C LEU A 260 6.35 2.74 -8.30
N VAL A 261 6.10 2.44 -9.57
CA VAL A 261 4.76 2.59 -10.17
C VAL A 261 3.75 1.72 -9.45
N ASP A 262 4.05 0.44 -9.23
CA ASP A 262 3.19 -0.46 -8.48
C ASP A 262 2.92 0.04 -7.05
N LEU A 263 3.95 0.60 -6.39
CA LEU A 263 3.84 1.18 -5.05
C LEU A 263 2.84 2.34 -5.03
N GLU A 264 2.93 3.24 -6.01
CA GLU A 264 2.02 4.38 -6.12
C GLU A 264 0.61 3.92 -6.49
N GLU A 265 0.45 3.03 -7.46
CA GLU A 265 -0.85 2.50 -7.89
C GLU A 265 -1.60 1.85 -6.71
N ASN A 266 -0.92 0.98 -5.95
CA ASN A 266 -1.52 0.36 -4.76
C ASN A 266 -1.94 1.40 -3.71
N PHE A 267 -1.18 2.49 -3.56
CA PHE A 267 -1.52 3.57 -2.64
C PHE A 267 -2.75 4.36 -3.12
N GLN A 268 -2.86 4.59 -4.43
CA GLN A 268 -4.03 5.24 -5.04
C GLN A 268 -5.29 4.36 -4.90
N PHE A 269 -5.18 3.04 -5.07
CA PHE A 269 -6.28 2.12 -4.81
C PHE A 269 -6.74 2.17 -3.36
N TRP A 270 -5.81 2.23 -2.41
CA TRP A 270 -6.14 2.39 -0.99
C TRP A 270 -6.87 3.72 -0.73
N ARG A 271 -6.37 4.86 -1.26
CA ARG A 271 -7.03 6.17 -1.15
C ARG A 271 -8.43 6.15 -1.75
N TYR A 272 -8.58 5.58 -2.94
CA TYR A 272 -9.88 5.45 -3.61
C TYR A 272 -10.84 4.61 -2.79
N ARG A 273 -10.41 3.45 -2.31
CA ARG A 273 -11.24 2.57 -1.48
C ARG A 273 -11.66 3.24 -0.18
N HIS A 274 -10.73 3.95 0.49
CA HIS A 274 -11.02 4.78 1.66
C HIS A 274 -12.12 5.80 1.36
N MET A 275 -11.94 6.62 0.33
CA MET A 275 -12.94 7.62 -0.08
C MET A 275 -14.32 7.00 -0.33
N ARG A 276 -14.38 5.86 -1.03
CA ARG A 276 -15.64 5.16 -1.31
C ARG A 276 -16.29 4.60 -0.04
N THR A 277 -15.51 4.11 0.90
CA THR A 277 -16.01 3.64 2.19
C THR A 277 -16.57 4.80 3.03
N VAL A 278 -15.86 5.93 3.09
CA VAL A 278 -16.36 7.15 3.75
C VAL A 278 -17.66 7.63 3.10
N LEU A 279 -17.73 7.70 1.76
CA LEU A 279 -18.95 8.06 1.05
C LEU A 279 -20.11 7.12 1.37
N ARG A 280 -19.85 5.82 1.48
CA ARG A 280 -20.86 4.80 1.80
C ARG A 280 -21.42 4.97 3.21
N ILE A 281 -20.58 5.32 4.20
CA ILE A 281 -20.96 5.35 5.62
C ILE A 281 -21.52 6.72 6.02
N ILE A 282 -20.87 7.82 5.65
CA ILE A 282 -21.27 9.16 6.09
C ILE A 282 -21.85 10.05 4.98
N GLY A 283 -21.78 9.62 3.73
CA GLY A 283 -22.20 10.44 2.59
C GLY A 283 -21.32 11.67 2.42
N MET A 284 -21.93 12.79 2.02
CA MET A 284 -21.24 14.08 1.81
C MET A 284 -21.13 14.94 3.08
N LYS A 285 -21.36 14.37 4.25
CA LYS A 285 -21.25 15.09 5.54
C LYS A 285 -19.77 15.46 5.79
N ARG A 286 -19.55 16.50 6.59
CA ARG A 286 -18.21 16.87 7.07
C ARG A 286 -17.63 15.76 7.94
N GLY A 287 -16.31 15.54 7.83
CA GLY A 287 -15.57 14.68 8.74
C GLY A 287 -15.57 15.22 10.17
N THR A 288 -15.39 14.36 11.16
CA THR A 288 -15.30 14.73 12.59
C THR A 288 -14.17 15.72 12.85
N GLY A 289 -13.05 15.63 12.14
CA GLY A 289 -11.93 16.59 12.19
C GLY A 289 -12.16 17.91 11.44
N GLY A 290 -13.39 18.19 10.95
CA GLY A 290 -13.75 19.47 10.32
C GLY A 290 -13.44 19.57 8.82
N SER A 291 -12.83 18.57 8.20
CA SER A 291 -12.58 18.52 6.74
C SER A 291 -13.90 18.44 5.95
N SER A 292 -13.83 18.72 4.63
CA SER A 292 -14.98 18.52 3.73
C SER A 292 -15.34 17.05 3.49
N GLY A 293 -14.76 16.09 4.26
CA GLY A 293 -15.02 14.67 4.12
C GLY A 293 -14.61 14.14 2.76
N VAL A 294 -15.56 13.56 2.00
CA VAL A 294 -15.31 12.98 0.67
C VAL A 294 -14.60 13.95 -0.27
N GLY A 295 -14.97 15.24 -0.27
CA GLY A 295 -14.34 16.25 -1.14
C GLY A 295 -12.85 16.47 -0.82
N PHE A 296 -12.44 16.34 0.44
CA PHE A 296 -11.03 16.37 0.83
C PHE A 296 -10.28 15.14 0.35
N LEU A 297 -10.88 13.95 0.51
CA LEU A 297 -10.28 12.69 0.07
C LEU A 297 -10.18 12.61 -1.45
N GLN A 298 -11.14 13.17 -2.18
CA GLN A 298 -11.10 13.22 -3.64
C GLN A 298 -9.89 14.01 -4.16
N LYS A 299 -9.56 15.14 -3.53
CA LYS A 299 -8.34 15.91 -3.88
C LYS A 299 -7.05 15.12 -3.63
N ALA A 300 -7.05 14.20 -2.68
CA ALA A 300 -5.88 13.37 -2.42
C ALA A 300 -5.63 12.34 -3.53
N LEU A 301 -6.62 12.01 -4.36
CA LEU A 301 -6.45 11.12 -5.52
C LEU A 301 -5.64 11.75 -6.65
N ASP A 302 -5.59 13.08 -6.72
CA ASP A 302 -4.83 13.81 -7.73
C ASP A 302 -3.33 13.96 -7.34
N LEU A 303 -2.96 13.57 -6.11
CA LEU A 303 -1.58 13.64 -5.63
C LEU A 303 -0.78 12.42 -6.11
N THR A 304 0.30 12.67 -6.84
CA THR A 304 1.24 11.67 -7.32
C THR A 304 2.56 11.74 -6.53
N PHE A 305 3.26 10.63 -6.43
CA PHE A 305 4.60 10.55 -5.84
C PHE A 305 5.70 10.59 -6.90
N PHE A 306 5.45 9.93 -8.04
CA PHE A 306 6.41 9.67 -9.12
C PHE A 306 5.84 10.07 -10.48
N PRO A 307 5.50 11.35 -10.71
CA PRO A 307 4.70 11.79 -11.85
C PRO A 307 5.34 11.45 -13.20
N GLU A 308 6.67 11.52 -13.32
CA GLU A 308 7.37 11.23 -14.56
C GLU A 308 7.29 9.76 -14.97
N LEU A 309 7.22 8.84 -13.98
CA LEU A 309 7.10 7.42 -14.26
C LEU A 309 5.76 7.06 -14.93
N PHE A 310 4.71 7.82 -14.66
CA PHE A 310 3.42 7.65 -15.34
C PHE A 310 3.40 8.35 -16.70
N ASP A 311 4.00 9.54 -16.81
CA ASP A 311 3.97 10.33 -18.03
C ASP A 311 4.83 9.73 -19.15
N ILE A 312 5.99 9.15 -18.81
CA ILE A 312 6.90 8.54 -19.78
C ILE A 312 6.21 7.48 -20.65
N ARG A 313 5.20 6.78 -20.12
CA ARG A 313 4.46 5.74 -20.86
C ARG A 313 3.80 6.26 -22.15
N THR A 314 3.39 7.53 -22.13
CA THR A 314 2.85 8.19 -23.33
C THR A 314 3.91 8.50 -24.37
N GLY A 315 5.17 8.65 -23.95
CA GLY A 315 6.29 9.05 -24.82
C GLY A 315 7.16 7.90 -25.33
N ILE A 316 6.89 6.65 -24.95
CA ILE A 316 7.65 5.49 -25.44
C ILE A 316 7.18 5.16 -26.86
N GLU A 317 8.04 5.43 -27.88
CA GLU A 317 7.73 5.17 -29.28
C GLU A 317 8.37 3.86 -29.79
N ASN A 318 9.43 3.35 -29.13
CA ASN A 318 10.21 2.20 -29.58
C ASN A 318 10.19 1.08 -28.53
N GLY A 319 9.83 -0.12 -28.96
CA GLY A 319 9.96 -1.32 -28.11
C GLY A 319 11.41 -1.80 -28.02
N PRO A 320 11.73 -2.73 -27.09
CA PRO A 320 13.06 -3.30 -26.94
C PRO A 320 13.59 -3.86 -28.25
N GLY A 321 14.80 -3.45 -28.67
CA GLY A 321 15.47 -3.95 -29.88
C GLY A 321 15.13 -3.23 -31.18
N THR A 322 14.33 -2.18 -31.20
CA THR A 322 14.05 -1.34 -32.35
C THR A 322 14.94 -0.09 -32.41
N ALA A 323 16.25 -0.22 -32.28
CA ALA A 323 17.17 0.89 -32.48
C ALA A 323 17.11 1.34 -33.94
N THR A 324 16.31 2.36 -34.26
CA THR A 324 16.42 3.07 -35.52
C THR A 324 17.65 3.98 -35.45
N GLY A 325 18.53 3.81 -36.45
CA GLY A 325 19.74 4.62 -36.58
C GLY A 325 19.46 6.14 -36.64
N PRO A 326 20.50 6.98 -36.50
CA PRO A 326 20.34 8.42 -36.31
C PRO A 326 19.82 9.08 -37.60
N GLY A 327 18.67 9.69 -37.53
CA GLY A 327 18.21 10.66 -38.51
C GLY A 327 16.79 10.50 -39.02
N THR A 328 15.85 11.17 -38.40
CA THR A 328 14.88 12.04 -39.12
C THR A 328 14.27 13.04 -38.14
N ALA A 329 14.77 14.27 -38.24
CA ALA A 329 14.16 15.41 -37.53
C ALA A 329 12.72 15.60 -38.03
N ARG A 330 11.74 15.47 -37.16
CA ARG A 330 10.33 15.72 -37.47
C ARG A 330 10.09 17.22 -37.58
N ALA A 331 9.72 17.67 -38.81
CA ALA A 331 9.30 19.03 -39.06
C ALA A 331 8.02 19.37 -38.27
N LYS A 332 8.06 20.48 -37.52
CA LYS A 332 6.89 21.07 -36.88
C LYS A 332 5.90 21.54 -37.96
N ASN A 333 4.80 20.87 -38.13
CA ASN A 333 3.66 21.39 -38.86
C ASN A 333 2.67 22.05 -37.90
N SER A 334 2.72 23.38 -37.90
CA SER A 334 1.68 24.23 -37.35
C SER A 334 0.57 24.40 -38.39
N THR A 335 -0.60 23.84 -38.16
CA THR A 335 -1.83 24.34 -38.76
C THR A 335 -2.98 24.16 -37.79
N GLY A 336 -3.59 25.28 -37.40
CA GLY A 336 -4.80 25.31 -36.58
C GLY A 336 -6.02 24.86 -37.40
N GLY A 337 -7.06 24.47 -36.69
CA GLY A 337 -8.38 24.16 -37.24
C GLY A 337 -9.35 23.69 -36.19
N HIS A 338 -10.28 24.53 -35.81
CA HIS A 338 -11.46 24.23 -35.02
C HIS A 338 -12.32 23.13 -35.66
N GLY A 339 -12.90 22.27 -34.85
CA GLY A 339 -13.96 21.35 -35.28
C GLY A 339 -14.53 20.55 -34.11
N SER A 340 -15.74 20.91 -33.73
CA SER A 340 -16.60 20.28 -32.72
C SER A 340 -17.10 18.90 -33.12
N ALA A 341 -17.46 18.14 -32.12
CA ALA A 341 -18.58 17.20 -31.99
C ALA A 341 -18.29 15.71 -31.86
N SER A 342 -18.75 15.19 -30.73
CA SER A 342 -19.56 14.00 -30.48
C SER A 342 -19.00 12.60 -30.75
N GLY A 343 -19.08 11.77 -29.73
CA GLY A 343 -19.33 10.34 -29.84
C GLY A 343 -18.40 9.44 -29.06
N CYS A 344 -18.78 9.07 -27.85
CA CYS A 344 -18.36 7.80 -27.26
C CYS A 344 -18.92 6.64 -28.08
N PRO A 345 -18.20 5.52 -28.19
CA PRO A 345 -18.70 4.31 -27.54
C PRO A 345 -17.62 3.50 -26.81
N GLY A 346 -17.94 3.06 -25.69
CA GLY A 346 -17.88 1.88 -24.90
C GLY A 346 -16.83 0.80 -25.20
N LEU A 347 -16.04 0.50 -24.18
CA LEU A 347 -15.86 -0.80 -23.55
C LEU A 347 -15.32 -0.54 -22.16
#